data_9edd2ed4f468751a320ed268c36055ab
#
_entry.id   9edd2ed4f468751a320ed268c36055ab
#
_cell.length_a   1.000
_cell.length_b   1.000
_cell.length_c   1.000
_cell.angle_alpha   90.00
_cell.angle_beta   90.00
_cell.angle_gamma   90.00
#
_symmetry.space_group_name_H-M   'P 1'
#
loop_
_entity.id
_entity.type
_entity.pdbx_description
1 polymer ?
#
loop_
_entity_poly.entity_id
_entity_poly.type
_entity_poly.pdbx_seq_one_letter_code
_entity_poly.pdbx_strand_id
1 'polypeptide(L)'
;MAVLILGSLISGCVPYPVYKTMQPDAQATVLDENSQPLADARVVLISSTYPYGREQFRNETRSAADGSATFKALKEWRAESMMIHGAQVYFWNWCVEKAGYETYQTLDRDAALFNHKPQIPLRPGESRSCNNWPDR
;
A
#
# COMPACT_ATOMS: atom_id res chain seq x y z
N MET A 1 -27.07 -50.37 -14.23
CA MET A 1 -27.12 -48.93 -14.55
C MET A 1 -26.98 -48.10 -13.27
N ALA A 2 -25.77 -47.87 -12.88
CA ALA A 2 -25.52 -46.99 -11.72
C ALA A 2 -24.13 -46.37 -11.89
N VAL A 3 -24.00 -45.47 -12.86
CA VAL A 3 -22.75 -44.71 -13.09
C VAL A 3 -23.15 -43.30 -13.45
N LEU A 4 -23.60 -42.51 -12.51
CA LEU A 4 -23.89 -41.09 -12.77
C LEU A 4 -23.99 -40.17 -11.55
N ILE A 5 -23.40 -40.51 -10.41
CA ILE A 5 -23.44 -39.58 -9.25
C ILE A 5 -22.02 -39.51 -8.59
N LEU A 6 -21.01 -39.25 -9.36
CA LEU A 6 -19.68 -38.98 -8.77
C LEU A 6 -19.02 -37.70 -9.30
N GLY A 7 -19.80 -36.85 -9.95
CA GLY A 7 -19.27 -35.64 -10.59
C GLY A 7 -19.48 -34.32 -9.87
N SER A 8 -20.12 -34.28 -8.71
CA SER A 8 -20.67 -33.02 -8.16
C SER A 8 -20.04 -32.54 -6.86
N LEU A 9 -18.93 -33.07 -6.41
CA LEU A 9 -18.35 -32.72 -5.10
C LEU A 9 -16.98 -32.02 -5.15
N ILE A 10 -16.56 -31.51 -6.31
CA ILE A 10 -15.27 -30.80 -6.43
C ILE A 10 -15.45 -29.31 -6.72
N SER A 11 -16.55 -28.70 -6.31
CA SER A 11 -16.85 -27.32 -6.65
C SER A 11 -16.45 -26.28 -5.59
N GLY A 12 -15.71 -26.67 -4.55
CA GLY A 12 -15.46 -25.77 -3.41
C GLY A 12 -14.08 -25.13 -3.31
N CYS A 13 -13.05 -25.67 -3.98
CA CYS A 13 -11.67 -25.24 -3.71
C CYS A 13 -10.81 -25.16 -4.98
N VAL A 14 -11.39 -24.73 -6.10
CA VAL A 14 -10.59 -24.58 -7.34
C VAL A 14 -9.86 -23.25 -7.29
N PRO A 15 -8.51 -23.24 -7.24
CA PRO A 15 -7.74 -22.01 -7.36
C PRO A 15 -7.89 -21.44 -8.77
N TYR A 16 -8.01 -20.12 -8.88
CA TYR A 16 -8.06 -19.40 -10.15
C TYR A 16 -6.95 -18.34 -10.20
N PRO A 17 -6.39 -18.07 -11.39
CA PRO A 17 -5.34 -17.06 -11.52
C PRO A 17 -5.92 -15.64 -11.48
N VAL A 18 -5.26 -14.78 -10.74
CA VAL A 18 -5.59 -13.35 -10.62
C VAL A 18 -4.35 -12.52 -10.86
N TYR A 19 -4.45 -11.51 -11.73
CA TYR A 19 -3.40 -10.52 -11.92
C TYR A 19 -3.59 -9.39 -10.92
N LYS A 20 -2.82 -9.42 -9.84
CA LYS A 20 -3.04 -8.57 -8.67
C LYS A 20 -2.08 -7.39 -8.61
N THR A 21 -2.61 -6.21 -8.35
CA THR A 21 -1.82 -5.02 -8.03
C THR A 21 -1.43 -5.06 -6.55
N MET A 22 -0.13 -5.23 -6.30
CA MET A 22 0.45 -5.23 -4.96
C MET A 22 0.86 -3.83 -4.52
N GLN A 23 1.27 -3.00 -5.47
CA GLN A 23 1.57 -1.59 -5.30
C GLN A 23 1.05 -0.83 -6.53
N PRO A 24 0.34 0.28 -6.36
CA PRO A 24 -0.13 1.09 -7.49
C PRO A 24 0.98 2.02 -8.00
N ASP A 25 0.82 2.55 -9.21
CA ASP A 25 1.53 3.74 -9.62
C ASP A 25 1.09 4.91 -8.73
N ALA A 26 2.05 5.61 -8.16
CA ALA A 26 1.77 6.72 -7.27
C ALA A 26 2.91 7.74 -7.26
N GLN A 27 2.57 9.00 -7.05
CA GLN A 27 3.53 10.10 -6.95
C GLN A 27 3.12 11.07 -5.85
N ALA A 28 3.89 11.13 -4.78
CA ALA A 28 3.71 12.13 -3.73
C ALA A 28 4.51 13.39 -4.05
N THR A 29 3.99 14.54 -3.66
CA THR A 29 4.74 15.81 -3.67
C THR A 29 4.85 16.30 -2.23
N VAL A 30 6.08 16.38 -1.73
CA VAL A 30 6.36 16.83 -0.37
C VAL A 30 6.62 18.32 -0.36
N LEU A 31 5.92 19.02 0.51
CA LEU A 31 5.99 20.47 0.65
C LEU A 31 6.39 20.85 2.08
N ASP A 32 7.01 22.00 2.24
CA ASP A 32 7.23 22.61 3.55
C ASP A 32 6.01 23.41 4.03
N GLU A 33 6.13 24.06 5.18
CA GLU A 33 5.09 24.89 5.78
C GLU A 33 4.69 26.11 4.93
N ASN A 34 5.54 26.51 3.99
CA ASN A 34 5.29 27.63 3.07
C ASN A 34 4.82 27.15 1.68
N SER A 35 4.41 25.86 1.57
CA SER A 35 4.00 25.24 0.31
C SER A 35 5.11 25.20 -0.76
N GLN A 36 6.37 25.25 -0.34
CA GLN A 36 7.52 25.10 -1.23
C GLN A 36 7.95 23.63 -1.29
N PRO A 37 8.45 23.16 -2.44
CA PRO A 37 8.97 21.80 -2.56
C PRO A 37 10.04 21.49 -1.52
N LEU A 38 9.90 20.35 -0.86
CA LEU A 38 10.83 19.88 0.15
C LEU A 38 11.60 18.66 -0.37
N ALA A 39 12.89 18.85 -0.60
CA ALA A 39 13.78 17.80 -1.08
C ALA A 39 14.28 16.92 0.07
N ASP A 40 14.72 15.71 -0.28
CA ASP A 40 15.39 14.76 0.61
C ASP A 40 14.53 14.31 1.81
N ALA A 41 13.22 14.36 1.68
CA ALA A 41 12.32 13.69 2.61
C ALA A 41 12.25 12.19 2.27
N ARG A 42 12.28 11.33 3.28
CA ARG A 42 12.06 9.90 3.09
C ARG A 42 10.59 9.63 2.90
N VAL A 43 10.21 9.17 1.72
CA VAL A 43 8.82 8.85 1.36
C VAL A 43 8.68 7.35 1.29
N VAL A 44 7.77 6.80 2.06
CA VAL A 44 7.52 5.35 2.17
C VAL A 44 6.09 5.06 1.73
N LEU A 45 5.95 4.12 0.81
CA LEU A 45 4.67 3.56 0.40
C LEU A 45 4.53 2.17 1.01
N ILE A 46 3.56 2.01 1.89
CA ILE A 46 3.33 0.79 2.66
C ILE A 46 2.17 0.02 2.05
N SER A 47 2.42 -1.24 1.69
CA SER A 47 1.42 -2.16 1.15
C SER A 47 0.99 -3.15 2.22
N SER A 48 -0.28 -3.15 2.55
CA SER A 48 -0.89 -4.01 3.55
C SER A 48 -2.02 -4.83 2.94
N THR A 49 -2.46 -5.89 3.60
CA THR A 49 -3.55 -6.74 3.13
C THR A 49 -4.64 -6.93 4.16
N TYR A 50 -5.88 -6.91 3.67
CA TYR A 50 -7.06 -7.35 4.43
C TYR A 50 -7.23 -8.87 4.25
N PRO A 51 -7.74 -9.67 5.22
CA PRO A 51 -8.44 -9.21 6.42
C PRO A 51 -7.57 -8.89 7.64
N TYR A 52 -6.29 -9.22 7.63
CA TYR A 52 -5.46 -9.08 8.84
C TYR A 52 -4.87 -7.69 9.06
N GLY A 53 -4.92 -6.83 8.06
CA GLY A 53 -4.40 -5.46 8.13
C GLY A 53 -2.87 -5.38 8.26
N ARG A 54 -2.18 -6.49 7.97
CA ARG A 54 -0.73 -6.58 8.13
C ARG A 54 0.01 -6.01 6.94
N GLU A 55 1.08 -5.28 7.24
CA GLU A 55 2.04 -4.88 6.23
C GLU A 55 2.66 -6.11 5.57
N GLN A 56 2.69 -6.10 4.24
CA GLN A 56 3.32 -7.13 3.44
C GLN A 56 4.71 -6.72 2.98
N PHE A 57 4.83 -5.50 2.51
CA PHE A 57 6.10 -4.90 2.12
C PHE A 57 5.96 -3.38 2.08
N ARG A 58 7.10 -2.72 1.97
CA ARG A 58 7.18 -1.28 1.75
C ARG A 58 8.24 -0.97 0.72
N ASN A 59 8.03 0.08 -0.03
CA ASN A 59 9.05 0.70 -0.87
C ASN A 59 9.28 2.12 -0.42
N GLU A 60 10.49 2.58 -0.57
CA GLU A 60 10.87 3.93 -0.17
C GLU A 60 11.71 4.63 -1.24
N THR A 61 11.61 5.93 -1.25
CA THR A 61 12.47 6.81 -2.04
C THR A 61 12.63 8.13 -1.31
N ARG A 62 13.51 8.97 -1.81
CA ARG A 62 13.66 10.33 -1.30
C ARG A 62 13.04 11.32 -2.26
N SER A 63 12.41 12.36 -1.73
CA SER A 63 11.86 13.42 -2.56
C SER A 63 12.96 14.16 -3.30
N ALA A 64 12.70 14.46 -4.56
CA ALA A 64 13.57 15.23 -5.44
C ALA A 64 13.54 16.74 -5.13
N ALA A 65 14.32 17.52 -5.86
CA ALA A 65 14.37 18.97 -5.69
C ALA A 65 13.01 19.66 -5.87
N ASP A 66 12.12 19.09 -6.70
CA ASP A 66 10.75 19.54 -6.91
C ASP A 66 9.74 18.97 -5.89
N GLY A 67 10.22 18.25 -4.89
CA GLY A 67 9.41 17.61 -3.86
C GLY A 67 8.78 16.28 -4.29
N SER A 68 8.99 15.82 -5.51
CA SER A 68 8.35 14.63 -6.02
C SER A 68 9.01 13.33 -5.55
N ALA A 69 8.18 12.33 -5.29
CA ALA A 69 8.59 10.96 -5.00
C ALA A 69 7.68 10.00 -5.76
N THR A 70 8.25 9.24 -6.69
CA THR A 70 7.49 8.41 -7.63
C THR A 70 7.67 6.94 -7.34
N PHE A 71 6.57 6.20 -7.37
CA PHE A 71 6.51 4.75 -7.22
C PHE A 71 5.83 4.13 -8.43
N LYS A 72 6.44 3.07 -8.96
CA LYS A 72 5.88 2.32 -10.08
C LYS A 72 5.03 1.17 -9.60
N ALA A 73 3.99 0.85 -10.36
CA ALA A 73 3.13 -0.29 -10.06
C ALA A 73 3.91 -1.60 -10.00
N LEU A 74 3.58 -2.42 -9.00
CA LEU A 74 4.02 -3.81 -8.89
C LEU A 74 2.79 -4.69 -9.00
N LYS A 75 2.78 -5.53 -10.01
CA LYS A 75 1.69 -6.46 -10.29
C LYS A 75 2.26 -7.85 -10.51
N GLU A 76 1.55 -8.86 -10.04
CA GLU A 76 1.92 -10.25 -10.28
C GLU A 76 0.71 -11.17 -10.40
N TRP A 77 0.91 -12.30 -11.06
CA TRP A 77 -0.06 -13.37 -11.09
C TRP A 77 -0.05 -14.16 -9.79
N ARG A 78 -1.23 -14.36 -9.22
CA ARG A 78 -1.43 -15.15 -8.02
C ARG A 78 -2.58 -16.13 -8.22
N ALA A 79 -2.51 -17.26 -7.52
CA ALA A 79 -3.63 -18.16 -7.40
C ALA A 79 -4.47 -17.78 -6.18
N GLU A 80 -5.75 -17.53 -6.38
CA GLU A 80 -6.73 -17.30 -5.31
C GLU A 80 -7.82 -18.36 -5.35
N SER A 81 -8.44 -18.64 -4.22
CA SER A 81 -9.57 -19.54 -4.10
C SER A 81 -10.77 -18.81 -3.51
N MET A 82 -11.98 -19.26 -3.82
CA MET A 82 -13.23 -18.67 -3.34
C MET A 82 -13.54 -18.97 -1.86
N MET A 83 -12.56 -19.36 -1.08
CA MET A 83 -12.73 -19.55 0.36
C MET A 83 -12.74 -18.21 1.10
N ILE A 84 -13.38 -18.17 2.27
CA ILE A 84 -13.58 -16.96 3.09
C ILE A 84 -12.26 -16.22 3.43
N HIS A 85 -11.13 -16.90 3.39
CA HIS A 85 -9.79 -16.32 3.63
C HIS A 85 -8.84 -16.48 2.45
N GLY A 86 -9.34 -16.83 1.27
CA GLY A 86 -8.52 -17.14 0.10
C GLY A 86 -8.12 -15.95 -0.76
N ALA A 87 -8.78 -14.79 -0.59
CA ALA A 87 -8.50 -13.57 -1.33
C ALA A 87 -7.87 -12.53 -0.42
N GLN A 88 -6.69 -12.04 -0.80
CA GLN A 88 -6.04 -10.91 -0.15
C GLN A 88 -6.37 -9.64 -0.91
N VAL A 89 -6.89 -8.65 -0.21
CA VAL A 89 -7.16 -7.32 -0.77
C VAL A 89 -6.09 -6.37 -0.28
N TYR A 90 -5.34 -5.78 -1.20
CA TYR A 90 -4.31 -4.81 -0.88
C TYR A 90 -4.92 -3.43 -0.64
N PHE A 91 -4.34 -2.71 0.31
CA PHE A 91 -4.54 -1.30 0.53
C PHE A 91 -3.20 -0.63 0.88
N TRP A 92 -3.12 0.68 0.72
CA TRP A 92 -1.84 1.38 0.78
C TRP A 92 -1.90 2.60 1.66
N ASN A 93 -0.76 2.91 2.26
CA ASN A 93 -0.60 4.08 3.10
C ASN A 93 0.72 4.79 2.82
N TRP A 94 0.70 6.08 3.04
CA TRP A 94 1.88 6.93 2.96
C TRP A 94 2.49 7.15 4.34
N CYS A 95 3.82 7.15 4.39
CA CYS A 95 4.56 7.68 5.51
C CYS A 95 5.70 8.53 4.97
N VAL A 96 5.81 9.76 5.47
CA VAL A 96 6.85 10.71 5.06
C VAL A 96 7.54 11.26 6.29
N GLU A 97 8.85 11.11 6.34
CA GLU A 97 9.68 11.60 7.43
C GLU A 97 10.83 12.48 6.93
N LYS A 98 11.11 13.51 7.69
CA LYS A 98 12.28 14.36 7.51
C LYS A 98 12.67 14.99 8.85
N ALA A 99 13.98 14.99 9.13
CA ALA A 99 14.50 15.61 10.36
C ALA A 99 14.05 17.07 10.46
N GLY A 100 13.55 17.46 11.62
CA GLY A 100 13.01 18.80 11.88
C GLY A 100 11.54 18.99 11.52
N TYR A 101 10.88 17.95 11.00
CA TYR A 101 9.46 17.98 10.63
C TYR A 101 8.69 16.85 11.31
N GLU A 102 7.42 17.11 11.63
CA GLU A 102 6.51 16.07 12.09
C GLU A 102 6.30 15.04 10.97
N THR A 103 6.35 13.75 11.33
CA THR A 103 6.12 12.66 10.39
C THR A 103 4.65 12.65 9.96
N TYR A 104 4.44 12.65 8.65
CA TYR A 104 3.13 12.47 8.06
C TYR A 104 2.87 10.98 7.81
N GLN A 105 1.66 10.51 8.15
CA GLN A 105 1.25 9.16 7.80
C GLN A 105 -0.26 9.06 7.61
N THR A 106 -0.67 8.20 6.70
CA THR A 106 -2.07 7.80 6.55
C THR A 106 -2.29 6.44 7.20
N LEU A 107 -3.52 6.18 7.66
CA LEU A 107 -3.90 4.94 8.33
C LEU A 107 -5.19 4.37 7.71
N ASP A 108 -5.29 4.45 6.39
CA ASP A 108 -6.42 3.95 5.64
C ASP A 108 -6.41 2.41 5.60
N ARG A 109 -7.60 1.83 5.55
CA ARG A 109 -7.80 0.37 5.46
C ARG A 109 -8.55 -0.05 4.20
N ASP A 110 -8.77 0.89 3.31
CA ASP A 110 -9.50 0.69 2.06
C ASP A 110 -8.71 1.27 0.90
N ALA A 111 -8.48 0.46 -0.13
CA ALA A 111 -7.80 0.88 -1.35
C ALA A 111 -8.50 2.05 -2.05
N ALA A 112 -9.82 2.17 -1.90
CA ALA A 112 -10.59 3.27 -2.48
C ALA A 112 -10.28 4.64 -1.87
N LEU A 113 -9.73 4.67 -0.65
CA LEU A 113 -9.33 5.89 0.05
C LEU A 113 -7.92 6.34 -0.32
N PHE A 114 -7.16 5.50 -1.01
CA PHE A 114 -5.77 5.80 -1.33
C PHE A 114 -5.66 6.93 -2.35
N ASN A 115 -4.95 7.99 -1.98
CA ASN A 115 -4.62 9.07 -2.90
C ASN A 115 -3.33 8.75 -3.65
N HIS A 116 -3.43 8.57 -4.97
CA HIS A 116 -2.30 8.24 -5.84
C HIS A 116 -1.36 9.42 -6.12
N LYS A 117 -1.81 10.65 -5.89
CA LYS A 117 -1.04 11.87 -6.14
C LYS A 117 -1.21 12.91 -5.03
N PRO A 118 -0.85 12.56 -3.78
CA PRO A 118 -1.05 13.48 -2.67
C PRO A 118 -0.04 14.63 -2.72
N GLN A 119 -0.50 15.80 -2.31
CA GLN A 119 0.38 16.88 -1.87
C GLN A 119 0.48 16.81 -0.36
N ILE A 120 1.67 16.63 0.15
CA ILE A 120 1.93 16.34 1.55
C ILE A 120 2.71 17.50 2.17
N PRO A 121 2.04 18.46 2.82
CA PRO A 121 2.73 19.51 3.56
C PRO A 121 3.25 18.94 4.88
N LEU A 122 4.54 19.07 5.13
CA LEU A 122 5.16 18.74 6.41
C LEU A 122 5.19 20.00 7.31
N ARG A 123 4.91 19.80 8.58
CA ARG A 123 4.99 20.84 9.60
C ARG A 123 6.28 20.71 10.38
N PRO A 124 6.93 21.83 10.74
CA PRO A 124 8.08 21.78 11.65
C PRO A 124 7.69 21.11 12.96
N GLY A 125 8.55 20.24 13.47
CA GLY A 125 8.31 19.53 14.72
C GLY A 125 9.22 18.33 14.89
N GLU A 126 8.84 17.44 15.80
CA GLU A 126 9.58 16.23 16.11
C GLU A 126 9.30 15.15 15.06
N SER A 127 10.37 14.67 14.43
CA SER A 127 10.30 13.57 13.46
C SER A 127 10.23 12.23 14.18
N ARG A 128 9.32 11.36 13.72
CA ARG A 128 9.21 9.96 14.13
C ARG A 128 9.55 9.06 12.97
N SER A 129 10.10 7.89 13.27
CA SER A 129 10.46 6.94 12.22
C SER A 129 9.25 6.24 11.61
N CYS A 130 9.19 6.17 10.29
CA CYS A 130 8.24 5.33 9.56
C CYS A 130 8.42 3.83 9.83
N ASN A 131 9.57 3.42 10.40
CA ASN A 131 9.82 2.03 10.77
C ASN A 131 8.98 1.57 11.98
N ASN A 132 8.47 2.53 12.76
CA ASN A 132 7.62 2.26 13.92
C ASN A 132 6.13 2.29 13.54
N TRP A 133 5.81 1.76 12.37
CA TRP A 133 4.41 1.63 11.94
C TRP A 133 3.63 0.82 12.97
N PRO A 134 2.50 1.34 13.44
CA PRO A 134 1.73 0.61 14.43
C PRO A 134 1.22 -0.70 13.83
N ASP A 135 1.67 -1.81 14.42
CA ASP A 135 1.09 -3.12 14.17
C ASP A 135 -0.37 -3.09 14.65
N ARG A 136 -1.29 -3.24 13.73
CA ARG A 136 -2.72 -3.32 14.02
C ARG A 136 -3.31 -4.63 13.58
#